data_17bad8afa353fe1ece9d4e2dce13c132
#
_entry.id   17bad8afa353fe1ece9d4e2dce13c132
#
_cell.length_a   1.000
_cell.length_b   1.000
_cell.length_c   1.000
_cell.angle_alpha   90.00
_cell.angle_beta   90.00
_cell.angle_gamma   90.00
#
_symmetry.space_group_name_H-M   'P 1'
#
loop_
_entity.id
_entity.type
_entity.pdbx_description
1 polymer ?
#
loop_
_entity_poly.entity_id
_entity_poly.type
_entity_poly.pdbx_seq_one_letter_code
_entity_poly.pdbx_strand_id
1 'polypeptide(L)'
;MKNDELSTRLANCVAQHYQRLPSVPDNPRVKSKRCLVALAGGPGSGKSTIASAVADKVCKQGIKCQVVSIEGFMKPKSALQSEEEVRKRGTIESFDGNAVVDMFKRLRELDPGHELWAPSFDEAKADPVPESQLIEADSQAVIFEGIYLLADVEP
;
A
#
# COMPACT_ATOMS: atom_id res chain seq x y z
N MET A 1 23.42 5.34 6.33
CA MET A 1 24.09 4.34 5.49
C MET A 1 23.30 3.03 5.35
N LYS A 2 23.01 2.32 6.43
CA LYS A 2 22.26 1.05 6.33
C LYS A 2 20.89 1.17 5.65
N ASN A 3 20.14 2.22 5.91
CA ASN A 3 18.81 2.44 5.29
C ASN A 3 18.90 2.77 3.81
N ASP A 4 19.96 3.45 3.39
CA ASP A 4 20.18 3.79 1.96
C ASP A 4 20.53 2.54 1.14
N GLU A 5 21.39 1.69 1.68
CA GLU A 5 21.71 0.40 1.06
C GLU A 5 20.49 -0.52 0.97
N LEU A 6 19.71 -0.62 2.06
CA LEU A 6 18.49 -1.43 2.09
C LEU A 6 17.47 -0.93 1.06
N SER A 7 17.19 0.37 1.06
CA SER A 7 16.23 0.94 0.10
C SER A 7 16.69 0.77 -1.36
N THR A 8 17.99 0.83 -1.63
CA THR A 8 18.53 0.55 -2.97
C THR A 8 18.32 -0.90 -3.38
N ARG A 9 18.60 -1.85 -2.49
CA ARG A 9 18.37 -3.27 -2.77
C ARG A 9 16.90 -3.57 -3.01
N LEU A 10 16.01 -3.04 -2.19
CA LEU A 10 14.56 -3.21 -2.34
C LEU A 10 14.04 -2.56 -3.63
N ALA A 11 14.51 -1.37 -3.97
CA ALA A 11 14.14 -0.70 -5.22
C ALA A 11 14.57 -1.53 -6.45
N ASN A 12 15.76 -2.11 -6.43
CA ASN A 12 16.22 -2.99 -7.50
C ASN A 12 15.34 -4.25 -7.60
N CYS A 13 14.93 -4.84 -6.48
CA CYS A 13 14.00 -5.97 -6.48
C CYS A 13 12.65 -5.60 -7.10
N VAL A 14 12.08 -4.45 -6.74
CA VAL A 14 10.81 -3.97 -7.30
C VAL A 14 10.95 -3.74 -8.80
N ALA A 15 12.00 -3.06 -9.24
CA ALA A 15 12.24 -2.79 -10.66
C ALA A 15 12.42 -4.07 -11.48
N GLN A 16 13.20 -5.02 -10.99
CA GLN A 16 13.39 -6.31 -11.65
C GLN A 16 12.10 -7.11 -11.72
N HIS A 17 11.31 -7.10 -10.65
CA HIS A 17 10.01 -7.78 -10.65
C HIS A 17 9.07 -7.15 -11.68
N TYR A 18 8.95 -5.83 -11.70
CA TYR A 18 8.16 -5.12 -12.68
C TYR A 18 8.57 -5.46 -14.13
N GLN A 19 9.88 -5.45 -14.41
CA GLN A 19 10.40 -5.77 -15.74
C GLN A 19 10.06 -7.19 -16.21
N ARG A 20 9.97 -8.14 -15.28
CA ARG A 20 9.62 -9.54 -15.56
C ARG A 20 8.13 -9.78 -15.72
N LEU A 21 7.29 -8.86 -15.28
CA LEU A 21 5.84 -8.99 -15.49
C LEU A 21 5.53 -8.97 -17.00
N PRO A 22 4.64 -9.87 -17.47
CA PRO A 22 4.24 -9.88 -18.85
C PRO A 22 3.52 -8.58 -19.22
N SER A 23 3.72 -8.09 -20.44
CA SER A 23 3.03 -6.90 -20.96
C SER A 23 1.53 -7.14 -21.12
N VAL A 24 1.16 -8.38 -21.43
CA VAL A 24 -0.24 -8.85 -21.46
C VAL A 24 -0.36 -9.94 -20.39
N PRO A 25 -1.13 -9.73 -19.34
CA PRO A 25 -1.30 -10.73 -18.28
C PRO A 25 -2.03 -11.98 -18.79
N ASP A 26 -1.57 -13.18 -18.40
CA ASP A 26 -2.23 -14.44 -18.72
C ASP A 26 -3.59 -14.62 -18.00
N ASN A 27 -3.78 -13.91 -16.90
CA ASN A 27 -5.01 -13.94 -16.12
C ASN A 27 -5.98 -12.86 -16.64
N PRO A 28 -7.18 -13.24 -17.15
CA PRO A 28 -8.16 -12.29 -17.70
C PRO A 28 -8.67 -11.24 -16.70
N ARG A 29 -8.50 -11.48 -15.39
CA ARG A 29 -8.84 -10.50 -14.34
C ARG A 29 -7.75 -9.45 -14.13
N VAL A 30 -6.55 -9.70 -14.60
CA VAL A 30 -5.44 -8.73 -14.50
C VAL A 30 -5.42 -7.89 -15.76
N LYS A 31 -5.79 -6.64 -15.67
CA LYS A 31 -6.00 -5.75 -16.82
C LYS A 31 -4.78 -4.90 -17.19
N SER A 32 -3.85 -4.74 -16.26
CA SER A 32 -2.69 -3.88 -16.48
C SER A 32 -1.41 -4.48 -15.90
N LYS A 33 -0.29 -4.15 -16.53
CA LYS A 33 1.03 -4.44 -15.98
C LYS A 33 1.31 -3.50 -14.81
N ARG A 34 0.97 -3.93 -13.59
CA ARG A 34 1.22 -3.19 -12.36
C ARG A 34 1.85 -4.10 -11.31
N CYS A 35 2.95 -3.65 -10.74
CA CYS A 35 3.62 -4.34 -9.63
C CYS A 35 2.99 -3.89 -8.31
N LEU A 36 2.43 -4.81 -7.53
CA LEU A 36 1.92 -4.54 -6.19
C LEU A 36 2.90 -5.14 -5.18
N VAL A 37 3.37 -4.30 -4.27
CA VAL A 37 4.38 -4.67 -3.27
C VAL A 37 3.80 -4.45 -1.88
N ALA A 38 3.97 -5.42 -0.99
CA ALA A 38 3.65 -5.28 0.43
C ALA A 38 4.95 -5.13 1.23
N LEU A 39 5.09 -4.02 1.94
CA LEU A 39 6.19 -3.75 2.87
C LEU A 39 5.67 -3.81 4.31
N ALA A 40 5.84 -4.97 4.94
CA ALA A 40 5.41 -5.19 6.31
C ALA A 40 6.55 -4.95 7.31
N GLY A 41 6.19 -4.50 8.50
CA GLY A 41 7.14 -4.32 9.59
C GLY A 41 6.47 -3.83 10.86
N GLY A 42 7.08 -4.05 12.02
CA GLY A 42 6.55 -3.63 13.30
C GLY A 42 6.44 -2.11 13.46
N PRO A 43 5.72 -1.64 14.48
CA PRO A 43 5.66 -0.22 14.81
C PRO A 43 7.06 0.34 15.06
N GLY A 44 7.34 1.55 14.55
CA GLY A 44 8.63 2.20 14.73
C GLY A 44 9.81 1.57 13.99
N SER A 45 9.58 0.59 13.11
CA SER A 45 10.65 -0.06 12.32
C SER A 45 11.18 0.80 11.16
N GLY A 46 10.59 1.96 10.91
CA GLY A 46 11.00 2.85 9.82
C GLY A 46 10.44 2.46 8.44
N LYS A 47 9.42 1.62 8.38
CA LYS A 47 8.84 1.14 7.09
C LYS A 47 8.32 2.25 6.20
N SER A 48 7.67 3.29 6.74
CA SER A 48 7.18 4.42 5.93
C SER A 48 8.34 5.20 5.31
N THR A 49 9.43 5.41 6.06
CA THR A 49 10.66 6.04 5.56
C THR A 49 11.31 5.18 4.46
N ILE A 50 11.40 3.88 4.69
CA ILE A 50 11.94 2.94 3.70
C ILE A 50 11.05 2.86 2.46
N ALA A 51 9.72 2.78 2.62
CA ALA A 51 8.79 2.75 1.50
C ALA A 51 8.94 3.97 0.59
N SER A 52 8.99 5.17 1.17
CA SER A 52 9.21 6.41 0.43
C SER A 52 10.55 6.42 -0.31
N ALA A 53 11.63 6.01 0.38
CA ALA A 53 12.96 5.94 -0.23
C ALA A 53 13.02 4.91 -1.37
N VAL A 54 12.34 3.77 -1.22
CA VAL A 54 12.23 2.75 -2.28
C VAL A 54 11.45 3.30 -3.47
N ALA A 55 10.32 3.94 -3.24
CA ALA A 55 9.51 4.52 -4.31
C ALA A 55 10.30 5.57 -5.11
N ASP A 56 11.01 6.47 -4.41
CA ASP A 56 11.86 7.48 -5.07
C ASP A 56 12.95 6.84 -5.95
N LYS A 57 13.57 5.78 -5.46
CA LYS A 57 14.63 5.07 -6.22
C LYS A 57 14.07 4.28 -7.39
N VAL A 58 12.87 3.71 -7.25
CA VAL A 58 12.15 3.04 -8.36
C VAL A 58 11.77 4.06 -9.43
N CYS A 59 11.27 5.23 -9.02
CA CYS A 59 10.96 6.32 -9.95
C CYS A 59 12.20 6.81 -10.71
N LYS A 60 13.35 6.89 -10.05
CA LYS A 60 14.63 7.23 -10.72
C LYS A 60 15.07 6.19 -11.75
N GLN A 61 14.58 4.98 -11.67
CA GLN A 61 14.78 3.92 -12.68
C GLN A 61 13.73 3.94 -13.82
N GLY A 62 12.90 4.98 -13.87
CA GLY A 62 11.90 5.16 -14.92
C GLY A 62 10.60 4.39 -14.71
N ILE A 63 10.35 3.86 -13.51
CA ILE A 63 9.12 3.15 -13.16
C ILE A 63 8.31 4.02 -12.22
N LYS A 64 7.14 4.48 -12.65
CA LYS A 64 6.26 5.30 -11.83
C LYS A 64 5.73 4.52 -10.63
N CYS A 65 6.12 4.91 -9.43
CA CYS A 65 5.86 4.19 -8.18
C CYS A 65 5.22 5.11 -7.15
N GLN A 66 4.18 4.62 -6.49
CA GLN A 66 3.48 5.30 -5.42
C GLN A 66 3.44 4.45 -4.15
N VAL A 67 3.30 5.09 -2.99
CA VAL A 67 3.17 4.43 -1.68
C VAL A 67 1.77 4.66 -1.13
N VAL A 68 1.18 3.60 -0.60
CA VAL A 68 -0.10 3.63 0.11
C VAL A 68 0.12 3.05 1.51
N SER A 69 -0.19 3.83 2.54
CA SER A 69 -0.17 3.32 3.93
C SER A 69 -1.48 2.63 4.28
N ILE A 70 -1.40 1.45 4.89
CA ILE A 70 -2.61 0.77 5.38
C ILE A 70 -3.26 1.49 6.56
N GLU A 71 -2.60 2.46 7.17
CA GLU A 71 -3.22 3.27 8.23
C GLU A 71 -4.47 4.01 7.74
N GLY A 72 -4.53 4.35 6.45
CA GLY A 72 -5.74 4.88 5.82
C GLY A 72 -6.93 3.93 5.84
N PHE A 73 -6.70 2.63 6.04
CA PHE A 73 -7.75 1.60 6.16
C PHE A 73 -8.15 1.31 7.61
N MET A 74 -7.68 2.09 8.56
CA MET A 74 -8.15 2.03 9.94
C MET A 74 -9.60 2.49 10.03
N LYS A 75 -10.38 1.87 10.90
CA LYS A 75 -11.75 2.31 11.18
C LYS A 75 -11.75 3.74 11.71
N PRO A 76 -12.57 4.65 11.16
CA PRO A 76 -12.61 6.03 11.63
C PRO A 76 -13.15 6.10 13.06
N LYS A 77 -12.72 7.11 13.82
CA LYS A 77 -13.18 7.35 15.20
C LYS A 77 -14.71 7.40 15.29
N SER A 78 -15.35 7.96 14.29
CA SER A 78 -16.81 8.07 14.20
C SER A 78 -17.54 6.72 14.12
N ALA A 79 -16.85 5.67 13.72
CA ALA A 79 -17.41 4.31 13.63
C ALA A 79 -17.21 3.48 14.91
N LEU A 80 -16.44 3.99 15.87
CA LEU A 80 -16.18 3.30 17.13
C LEU A 80 -17.39 3.45 18.06
N GLN A 81 -17.91 2.33 18.56
CA GLN A 81 -19.15 2.28 19.35
C GLN A 81 -18.91 2.08 20.84
N SER A 82 -17.68 1.75 21.25
CA SER A 82 -17.35 1.47 22.64
C SER A 82 -15.97 1.98 23.05
N GLU A 83 -15.78 2.17 24.37
CA GLU A 83 -14.46 2.50 24.90
C GLU A 83 -13.42 1.39 24.66
N GLU A 84 -13.86 0.14 24.55
CA GLU A 84 -13.01 -0.99 24.26
C GLU A 84 -12.44 -0.89 22.83
N GLU A 85 -13.28 -0.54 21.85
CA GLU A 85 -12.83 -0.32 20.48
C GLU A 85 -11.85 0.85 20.38
N VAL A 86 -12.06 1.91 21.14
CA VAL A 86 -11.12 3.04 21.23
C VAL A 86 -9.75 2.58 21.79
N ARG A 87 -9.74 1.73 22.81
CA ARG A 87 -8.50 1.18 23.39
C ARG A 87 -7.77 0.24 22.45
N LYS A 88 -8.49 -0.48 21.56
CA LYS A 88 -7.93 -1.41 20.57
C LYS A 88 -7.43 -0.70 19.32
N ARG A 89 -7.49 0.62 19.27
CA ARG A 89 -7.03 1.38 18.11
C ARG A 89 -5.53 1.16 17.85
N GLY A 90 -5.19 0.80 16.61
CA GLY A 90 -3.84 0.41 16.23
C GLY A 90 -3.58 -1.11 16.31
N THR A 91 -4.47 -1.90 16.90
CA THR A 91 -4.45 -3.36 16.81
C THR A 91 -5.05 -3.81 15.47
N ILE A 92 -4.85 -5.06 15.10
CA ILE A 92 -5.35 -5.61 13.83
C ILE A 92 -6.87 -5.47 13.68
N GLU A 93 -7.62 -5.57 14.76
CA GLU A 93 -9.09 -5.45 14.79
C GLU A 93 -9.58 -4.04 14.42
N SER A 94 -8.73 -3.04 14.53
CA SER A 94 -9.06 -1.65 14.19
C SER A 94 -8.90 -1.34 12.70
N PHE A 95 -8.37 -2.28 11.90
CA PHE A 95 -8.23 -2.13 10.46
C PHE A 95 -9.34 -2.83 9.71
N ASP A 96 -9.75 -2.25 8.59
CA ASP A 96 -10.65 -2.91 7.64
C ASP A 96 -9.83 -3.75 6.65
N GLY A 97 -9.53 -4.98 7.04
CA GLY A 97 -8.76 -5.92 6.22
C GLY A 97 -9.43 -6.24 4.89
N ASN A 98 -10.77 -6.28 4.87
CA ASN A 98 -11.52 -6.51 3.63
C ASN A 98 -11.34 -5.35 2.64
N ALA A 99 -11.33 -4.11 3.12
CA ALA A 99 -11.08 -2.96 2.27
C ALA A 99 -9.65 -2.95 1.72
N VAL A 100 -8.65 -3.42 2.49
CA VAL A 100 -7.27 -3.59 2.00
C VAL A 100 -7.23 -4.62 0.86
N VAL A 101 -7.83 -5.80 1.08
CA VAL A 101 -7.89 -6.87 0.05
C VAL A 101 -8.63 -6.41 -1.19
N ASP A 102 -9.75 -5.70 -1.02
CA ASP A 102 -10.53 -5.15 -2.12
C ASP A 102 -9.71 -4.14 -2.95
N MET A 103 -8.95 -3.28 -2.29
CA MET A 103 -8.06 -2.33 -2.96
C MET A 103 -7.02 -3.05 -3.84
N PHE A 104 -6.40 -4.13 -3.35
CA PHE A 104 -5.48 -4.94 -4.15
C PHE A 104 -6.17 -5.55 -5.37
N LYS A 105 -7.38 -6.11 -5.20
CA LYS A 105 -8.16 -6.67 -6.30
C LYS A 105 -8.50 -5.60 -7.34
N ARG A 106 -9.02 -4.46 -6.90
CA ARG A 106 -9.37 -3.33 -7.78
C ARG A 106 -8.17 -2.84 -8.57
N LEU A 107 -6.98 -2.72 -7.96
CA LEU A 107 -5.76 -2.32 -8.66
C LEU A 107 -5.30 -3.34 -9.71
N ARG A 108 -5.51 -4.62 -9.46
CA ARG A 108 -5.18 -5.69 -10.44
C ARG A 108 -6.17 -5.73 -11.60
N GLU A 109 -7.44 -5.46 -11.33
CA GLU A 109 -8.54 -5.53 -12.29
C GLU A 109 -8.79 -4.19 -13.00
N LEU A 110 -8.11 -3.12 -12.59
CA LEU A 110 -8.26 -1.78 -13.15
C LEU A 110 -7.80 -1.75 -14.61
N ASP A 111 -8.68 -1.29 -15.48
CA ASP A 111 -8.35 -1.12 -16.89
C ASP A 111 -7.23 -0.07 -17.08
N PRO A 112 -6.36 -0.25 -18.09
CA PRO A 112 -5.33 0.74 -18.39
C PRO A 112 -5.94 2.13 -18.66
N GLY A 113 -5.31 3.15 -18.13
CA GLY A 113 -5.77 4.54 -18.29
C GLY A 113 -6.83 4.99 -17.28
N HIS A 114 -7.20 4.14 -16.31
CA HIS A 114 -8.08 4.50 -15.21
C HIS A 114 -7.30 4.74 -13.93
N GLU A 115 -7.75 5.71 -13.15
CA GLU A 115 -7.22 6.05 -11.84
C GLU A 115 -8.08 5.43 -10.72
N LEU A 116 -7.50 5.33 -9.52
CA LEU A 116 -8.18 4.80 -8.35
C LEU A 116 -7.83 5.65 -7.13
N TRP A 117 -8.84 5.97 -6.33
CA TRP A 117 -8.65 6.71 -5.09
C TRP A 117 -8.49 5.74 -3.91
N ALA A 118 -7.42 5.90 -3.15
CA ALA A 118 -7.16 5.20 -1.90
C ALA A 118 -7.41 6.13 -0.69
N PRO A 119 -7.70 5.58 0.49
CA PRO A 119 -7.71 6.38 1.70
C PRO A 119 -6.27 6.72 2.11
N SER A 120 -6.13 7.82 2.86
CA SER A 120 -4.89 8.18 3.54
C SER A 120 -5.14 8.34 5.04
N PHE A 121 -4.10 8.64 5.80
CA PHE A 121 -4.20 8.87 7.24
C PHE A 121 -3.77 10.30 7.56
N ASP A 122 -4.62 11.04 8.27
CA ASP A 122 -4.33 12.38 8.76
C ASP A 122 -3.71 12.27 10.16
N GLU A 123 -2.40 12.48 10.26
CA GLU A 123 -1.64 12.40 11.50
C GLU A 123 -2.11 13.40 12.54
N ALA A 124 -2.50 14.62 12.13
CA ALA A 124 -2.93 15.66 13.05
C ALA A 124 -4.28 15.31 13.70
N LYS A 125 -5.17 14.69 12.96
CA LYS A 125 -6.47 14.22 13.47
C LYS A 125 -6.38 12.82 14.05
N ALA A 126 -5.30 12.10 13.76
CA ALA A 126 -5.11 10.68 14.04
C ALA A 126 -6.32 9.86 13.55
N ASP A 127 -6.72 10.09 12.30
CA ASP A 127 -7.91 9.47 11.70
C ASP A 127 -7.74 9.26 10.18
N PRO A 128 -8.35 8.21 9.61
CA PRO A 128 -8.31 8.01 8.17
C PRO A 128 -9.15 9.06 7.43
N VAL A 129 -8.72 9.37 6.23
CA VAL A 129 -9.44 10.23 5.29
C VAL A 129 -9.76 9.39 4.06
N PRO A 130 -11.05 9.11 3.79
CA PRO A 130 -11.44 8.30 2.63
C PRO A 130 -11.14 9.03 1.32
N GLU A 131 -10.85 8.26 0.27
CA GLU A 131 -10.68 8.75 -1.10
C GLU A 131 -9.83 10.03 -1.22
N SER A 132 -8.71 10.06 -0.52
CA SER A 132 -7.87 11.26 -0.38
C SER A 132 -6.51 11.15 -1.06
N GLN A 133 -6.11 9.94 -1.47
CA GLN A 133 -4.87 9.69 -2.19
C GLN A 133 -5.17 9.11 -3.58
N LEU A 134 -4.78 9.84 -4.62
CA LEU A 134 -4.93 9.37 -6.00
C LEU A 134 -3.83 8.37 -6.34
N ILE A 135 -4.22 7.18 -6.79
CA ILE A 135 -3.35 6.26 -7.51
C ILE A 135 -3.54 6.55 -8.99
N GLU A 136 -2.52 7.12 -9.60
CA GLU A 136 -2.59 7.62 -10.98
C GLU A 136 -2.74 6.48 -11.99
N ALA A 137 -3.42 6.76 -13.09
CA ALA A 137 -3.72 5.79 -14.14
C ALA A 137 -2.47 5.11 -14.72
N ASP A 138 -1.37 5.84 -14.80
CA ASP A 138 -0.07 5.38 -15.33
C ASP A 138 0.89 4.88 -14.24
N SER A 139 0.43 4.73 -12.99
CA SER A 139 1.23 4.15 -11.92
C SER A 139 1.59 2.69 -12.24
N GLN A 140 2.88 2.39 -12.27
CA GLN A 140 3.44 1.09 -12.67
C GLN A 140 3.75 0.19 -11.48
N ALA A 141 4.02 0.78 -10.33
CA ALA A 141 4.22 0.06 -9.08
C ALA A 141 3.50 0.78 -7.94
N VAL A 142 2.91 0.01 -7.03
CA VAL A 142 2.29 0.52 -5.81
C VAL A 142 2.84 -0.27 -4.63
N ILE A 143 3.45 0.45 -3.69
CA ILE A 143 3.96 -0.12 -2.45
C ILE A 143 2.93 0.13 -1.36
N PHE A 144 2.34 -0.93 -0.83
CA PHE A 144 1.54 -0.86 0.39
C PHE A 144 2.48 -1.07 1.57
N GLU A 145 2.49 -0.15 2.52
CA GLU A 145 3.26 -0.28 3.74
C GLU A 145 2.36 -0.36 4.96
N GLY A 146 2.71 -1.21 5.90
CA GLY A 146 1.96 -1.34 7.14
C GLY A 146 2.33 -2.54 8.00
N ILE A 147 1.75 -2.59 9.20
CA ILE A 147 2.11 -3.57 10.22
C ILE A 147 1.46 -4.94 10.01
N TYR A 148 0.25 -4.99 9.45
CA TYR A 148 -0.55 -6.23 9.36
C TYR A 148 -0.69 -6.78 7.93
N LEU A 149 0.13 -6.33 6.98
CA LEU A 149 0.03 -6.74 5.57
C LEU A 149 0.26 -8.24 5.31
N LEU A 150 0.92 -8.92 6.23
CA LEU A 150 1.18 -10.36 6.17
C LEU A 150 0.40 -11.15 7.24
N ALA A 151 -0.54 -10.51 7.91
CA ALA A 151 -1.35 -11.18 8.91
C ALA A 151 -2.32 -12.14 8.22
N ASP A 152 -2.27 -13.40 8.65
CA ASP A 152 -3.25 -14.42 8.30
C ASP A 152 -4.25 -14.49 9.45
N VAL A 153 -5.38 -13.82 9.25
CA VAL A 153 -6.46 -13.80 10.24
C VAL A 153 -7.59 -14.63 9.65
N GLU A 154 -7.76 -15.82 10.19
CA GLU A 154 -8.97 -16.60 9.87
C GLU A 154 -10.21 -15.80 10.27
N PRO A 155 -11.24 -15.79 9.44
CA PRO A 155 -12.49 -15.09 9.73
C PRO A 155 -13.24 -15.70 10.90
#